data_60dacafc9330e8936284dec49888c727
#
_entry.id   60dacafc9330e8936284dec49888c727
#
_cell.length_a   1.000
_cell.length_b   1.000
_cell.length_c   1.000
_cell.angle_alpha   90.00
_cell.angle_beta   90.00
_cell.angle_gamma   90.00
#
_symmetry.space_group_name_H-M   'P 1'
#
loop_
_entity.id
_entity.type
_entity.pdbx_description
1 polymer ?
#
loop_
_entity_poly.entity_id
_entity_poly.type
_entity_poly.pdbx_seq_one_letter_code
_entity_poly.pdbx_strand_id
1 'polypeptide(L)'
;MTNAKQPRLKNLGEVEQSVMDYIWSHGPSTAEACREALASSRPMKDSTIRTVLRRLEEKGYVAHQVDGRTFVYRAADRRQNVAARAVKNIIDRFCGGSAEELVLGMVDNEVLDHKQLERLARRIAERGATDPSPGRKERKQ
;
A
#
# COMPACT_ATOMS: atom_id res chain seq x y z
N MET A 1 3.54 21.09 -2.84
CA MET A 1 4.25 21.17 -2.13
C MET A 1 4.30 20.39 -0.99
N THR A 2 3.50 20.33 -0.27
CA THR A 2 3.61 19.59 0.86
C THR A 2 3.68 18.18 0.65
N ASN A 3 3.27 17.68 -0.44
CA ASN A 3 3.36 16.32 -0.67
C ASN A 3 4.69 15.85 -0.72
N ALA A 4 5.59 16.63 -1.04
CA ALA A 4 6.94 16.19 -1.12
C ALA A 4 7.46 15.70 0.18
N LYS A 5 6.74 15.95 1.22
CA LYS A 5 7.23 15.52 2.46
C LYS A 5 7.09 14.07 2.71
N GLN A 6 6.25 13.39 2.01
CA GLN A 6 6.12 11.97 2.23
C GLN A 6 7.29 11.22 1.66
N PRO A 7 8.04 10.48 2.46
CA PRO A 7 9.20 9.78 1.93
C PRO A 7 8.77 8.64 1.02
N ARG A 8 9.66 8.26 0.13
CA ARG A 8 9.41 7.11 -0.69
C ARG A 8 9.41 5.90 0.16
N LEU A 9 8.47 5.00 -0.09
CA LEU A 9 8.47 3.72 0.59
C LEU A 9 9.51 2.81 -0.06
N LYS A 10 10.27 2.11 0.74
CA LYS A 10 11.23 1.15 0.22
C LYS A 10 10.50 -0.10 -0.21
N ASN A 11 11.11 -0.81 -1.13
CA ASN A 11 10.50 -2.04 -1.62
C ASN A 11 10.39 -3.08 -0.55
N LEU A 12 9.39 -3.93 -0.69
CA LEU A 12 9.20 -5.05 0.22
C LEU A 12 9.90 -6.29 -0.33
N GLY A 13 10.60 -6.99 0.55
CA GLY A 13 11.10 -8.31 0.21
C GLY A 13 9.96 -9.31 0.22
N GLU A 14 10.24 -10.55 -0.18
CA GLU A 14 9.19 -11.55 -0.27
C GLU A 14 8.55 -11.89 1.06
N VAL A 15 9.34 -12.03 2.10
CA VAL A 15 8.79 -12.34 3.41
C VAL A 15 8.01 -11.14 3.94
N GLU A 16 8.56 -9.96 3.73
CA GLU A 16 7.87 -8.73 4.13
C GLU A 16 6.53 -8.61 3.43
N GLN A 17 6.49 -8.95 2.15
CA GLN A 17 5.25 -8.89 1.38
C GLN A 17 4.22 -9.85 1.98
N SER A 18 4.64 -11.06 2.33
CA SER A 18 3.74 -12.04 2.91
C SER A 18 3.16 -11.56 4.24
N VAL A 19 3.99 -10.94 5.04
CA VAL A 19 3.52 -10.42 6.33
C VAL A 19 2.53 -9.28 6.12
N MET A 20 2.85 -8.38 5.18
CA MET A 20 1.94 -7.27 4.90
C MET A 20 0.62 -7.76 4.32
N ASP A 21 0.65 -8.78 3.44
CA ASP A 21 -0.59 -9.33 2.91
C ASP A 21 -1.47 -9.86 4.03
N TYR A 22 -0.87 -10.51 5.01
CA TYR A 22 -1.63 -11.02 6.14
C TYR A 22 -2.23 -9.88 6.96
N ILE A 23 -1.44 -8.87 7.27
CA ILE A 23 -1.91 -7.76 8.10
C ILE A 23 -3.01 -6.98 7.37
N TRP A 24 -2.83 -6.73 6.07
CA TRP A 24 -3.86 -6.02 5.32
C TRP A 24 -5.17 -6.82 5.26
N SER A 25 -5.07 -8.14 5.22
CA SER A 25 -6.26 -8.97 5.13
C SER A 25 -6.96 -9.16 6.47
N HIS A 26 -6.19 -9.25 7.55
CA HIS A 26 -6.74 -9.63 8.84
C HIS A 26 -6.79 -8.50 9.85
N GLY A 27 -6.08 -7.41 9.59
CA GLY A 27 -6.09 -6.29 10.53
C GLY A 27 -4.97 -6.41 11.56
N PRO A 28 -5.03 -5.64 12.62
CA PRO A 28 -3.96 -5.61 13.61
C PRO A 28 -3.64 -7.00 14.15
N SER A 29 -2.37 -7.31 14.25
CA SER A 29 -1.92 -8.66 14.58
C SER A 29 -0.66 -8.63 15.40
N THR A 30 -0.47 -9.65 16.24
CA THR A 30 0.76 -9.80 17.00
C THR A 30 1.79 -10.52 16.16
N ALA A 31 3.04 -10.50 16.58
CA ALA A 31 4.09 -11.23 15.90
C ALA A 31 3.76 -12.72 15.87
N GLU A 32 3.24 -13.23 16.96
CA GLU A 32 2.91 -14.65 17.02
C GLU A 32 1.81 -15.01 16.03
N ALA A 33 0.79 -14.16 15.92
CA ALA A 33 -0.29 -14.43 14.97
C ALA A 33 0.23 -14.41 13.54
N CYS A 34 1.13 -13.50 13.22
CA CYS A 34 1.72 -13.44 11.88
C CYS A 34 2.53 -14.70 11.62
N ARG A 35 3.34 -15.12 12.59
CA ARG A 35 4.18 -16.30 12.43
C ARG A 35 3.33 -17.54 12.21
N GLU A 36 2.26 -17.68 13.00
CA GLU A 36 1.40 -18.84 12.86
C GLU A 36 0.67 -18.85 11.53
N ALA A 37 0.23 -17.70 11.09
CA ALA A 37 -0.48 -17.61 9.82
C ALA A 37 0.40 -17.99 8.63
N LEU A 38 1.70 -17.73 8.74
CA LEU A 38 2.61 -18.01 7.65
C LEU A 38 3.31 -19.35 7.80
N ALA A 39 2.99 -20.09 8.84
CA ALA A 39 3.77 -21.30 9.17
C ALA A 39 3.75 -22.34 8.05
N SER A 40 2.64 -22.45 7.33
CA SER A 40 2.56 -23.47 6.29
C SER A 40 3.29 -23.09 5.03
N SER A 41 3.37 -21.79 4.72
CA SER A 41 4.02 -21.37 3.50
C SER A 41 5.44 -20.88 3.74
N ARG A 42 5.68 -20.23 4.87
CA ARG A 42 7.00 -19.70 5.19
C ARG A 42 7.27 -19.87 6.67
N PRO A 43 7.61 -21.08 7.10
CA PRO A 43 7.87 -21.29 8.51
C PRO A 43 9.09 -20.50 8.94
N MET A 44 9.02 -19.90 10.12
CA MET A 44 10.13 -19.10 10.60
C MET A 44 10.11 -19.07 12.12
N LYS A 45 11.25 -18.70 12.67
CA LYS A 45 11.39 -18.59 14.11
C LYS A 45 10.74 -17.33 14.62
N ASP A 46 10.46 -17.35 15.93
CA ASP A 46 9.90 -16.17 16.56
C ASP A 46 10.80 -14.95 16.38
N SER A 47 12.10 -15.14 16.52
CA SER A 47 13.02 -14.01 16.35
C SER A 47 12.99 -13.46 14.93
N THR A 48 12.75 -14.32 13.96
CA THR A 48 12.72 -13.89 12.57
C THR A 48 11.52 -13.02 12.28
N ILE A 49 10.33 -13.45 12.73
CA ILE A 49 9.15 -12.64 12.47
C ILE A 49 9.25 -11.28 13.16
N ARG A 50 9.85 -11.26 14.36
CA ARG A 50 10.01 -10.00 15.06
C ARG A 50 10.94 -9.06 14.32
N THR A 51 12.00 -9.60 13.73
CA THR A 51 12.91 -8.81 12.92
C THR A 51 12.24 -8.27 11.68
N VAL A 52 11.42 -9.11 11.02
CA VAL A 52 10.71 -8.68 9.83
C VAL A 52 9.75 -7.54 10.17
N LEU A 53 9.00 -7.68 11.27
CA LEU A 53 8.05 -6.64 11.66
C LEU A 53 8.78 -5.35 12.03
N ARG A 54 9.93 -5.44 12.68
CA ARG A 54 10.70 -4.24 13.01
C ARG A 54 11.16 -3.54 11.74
N ARG A 55 11.59 -4.31 10.74
CA ARG A 55 12.00 -3.70 9.49
C ARG A 55 10.83 -3.07 8.77
N LEU A 56 9.66 -3.70 8.81
CA LEU A 56 8.48 -3.13 8.21
C LEU A 56 8.11 -1.81 8.88
N GLU A 57 8.28 -1.74 10.18
CA GLU A 57 7.99 -0.51 10.88
C GLU A 57 9.01 0.58 10.51
N GLU A 58 10.27 0.21 10.41
CA GLU A 58 11.31 1.17 10.02
C GLU A 58 11.07 1.68 8.60
N LYS A 59 10.53 0.82 7.73
CA LYS A 59 10.23 1.23 6.37
C LYS A 59 8.92 2.02 6.25
N GLY A 60 8.15 2.08 7.33
CA GLY A 60 6.92 2.86 7.33
C GLY A 60 5.67 2.11 6.92
N TYR A 61 5.72 0.78 6.85
CA TYR A 61 4.56 0.01 6.44
C TYR A 61 3.64 -0.37 7.59
N VAL A 62 4.17 -0.52 8.79
CA VAL A 62 3.35 -0.84 9.95
C VAL A 62 3.70 0.09 11.10
N ALA A 63 2.80 0.15 12.06
CA ALA A 63 3.05 0.81 13.34
C ALA A 63 2.56 -0.14 14.41
N HIS A 64 3.09 -0.02 15.62
CA HIS A 64 2.66 -0.92 16.67
C HIS A 64 2.12 -0.15 17.85
N GLN A 65 1.28 -0.83 18.61
CA GLN A 65 0.81 -0.35 19.89
C GLN A 65 1.10 -1.43 20.89
N VAL A 66 1.35 -1.03 22.13
CA VAL A 66 1.61 -1.99 23.17
C VAL A 66 0.30 -2.32 23.89
N ASP A 67 -0.02 -3.60 23.97
CA ASP A 67 -1.20 -4.04 24.67
C ASP A 67 -0.69 -4.97 25.77
N GLY A 68 -0.59 -4.43 26.97
CA GLY A 68 0.04 -5.16 28.04
C GLY A 68 1.53 -5.26 27.76
N ARG A 69 2.01 -6.46 27.52
CA ARG A 69 3.41 -6.66 27.18
C ARG A 69 3.58 -7.05 25.72
N THR A 70 2.50 -7.01 24.97
CA THR A 70 2.52 -7.52 23.62
C THR A 70 2.43 -6.36 22.62
N PHE A 71 3.23 -6.44 21.58
CA PHE A 71 3.14 -5.46 20.51
C PHE A 71 2.08 -5.94 19.52
N VAL A 72 1.16 -5.05 19.18
CA VAL A 72 0.15 -5.33 18.16
C VAL A 72 0.47 -4.42 16.98
N TYR A 73 0.72 -5.03 15.83
CA TYR A 73 1.12 -4.31 14.63
C TYR A 73 -0.07 -4.08 13.73
N ARG A 74 -0.20 -2.89 13.18
CA ARG A 74 -1.24 -2.57 12.24
C ARG A 74 -0.62 -1.93 11.02
N ALA A 75 -1.28 -2.04 9.88
CA ALA A 75 -0.80 -1.39 8.67
C ALA A 75 -0.85 0.12 8.86
N ALA A 76 0.21 0.79 8.47
CA ALA A 76 0.27 2.25 8.58
C ALA A 76 -0.65 2.91 7.56
N ASP A 77 -0.93 2.22 6.45
CA ASP A 77 -1.80 2.76 5.42
C ASP A 77 -2.45 1.59 4.71
N ARG A 78 -3.50 1.88 3.95
CA ARG A 78 -4.21 0.84 3.23
C ARG A 78 -3.41 0.37 2.04
N ARG A 79 -3.65 -0.90 1.67
CA ARG A 79 -2.95 -1.51 0.54
C ARG A 79 -3.03 -0.63 -0.72
N GLN A 80 -4.21 -0.11 -1.01
CA GLN A 80 -4.40 0.71 -2.18
C GLN A 80 -3.52 1.94 -2.20
N ASN A 81 -3.38 2.59 -1.06
CA ASN A 81 -2.58 3.81 -0.98
C ASN A 81 -1.09 3.49 -1.11
N VAL A 82 -0.67 2.36 -0.56
CA VAL A 82 0.72 1.94 -0.68
C VAL A 82 1.05 1.64 -2.13
N ALA A 83 0.13 0.96 -2.83
CA ALA A 83 0.32 0.65 -4.25
C ALA A 83 0.42 1.94 -5.07
N ALA A 84 -0.42 2.90 -4.78
CA ALA A 84 -0.40 4.17 -5.52
C ALA A 84 0.93 4.90 -5.32
N ARG A 85 1.47 4.87 -4.10
CA ARG A 85 2.75 5.51 -3.84
C ARG A 85 3.89 4.80 -4.56
N ALA A 86 3.82 3.48 -4.65
CA ALA A 86 4.82 2.71 -5.37
C ALA A 86 4.77 3.04 -6.86
N VAL A 87 3.58 3.15 -7.41
CA VAL A 87 3.41 3.46 -8.82
C VAL A 87 3.89 4.88 -9.12
N LYS A 88 3.71 5.79 -8.17
CA LYS A 88 4.19 7.16 -8.38
C LYS A 88 5.69 7.18 -8.63
N ASN A 89 6.44 6.33 -7.95
CA ASN A 89 7.88 6.25 -8.19
C ASN A 89 8.17 5.79 -9.60
N ILE A 90 7.39 4.85 -10.11
CA ILE A 90 7.55 4.36 -11.46
C ILE A 90 7.27 5.47 -12.45
N ILE A 91 6.20 6.21 -12.22
CA ILE A 91 5.83 7.31 -13.10
C ILE A 91 6.93 8.35 -13.14
N ASP A 92 7.47 8.70 -11.99
CA ASP A 92 8.51 9.72 -11.93
C ASP A 92 9.79 9.26 -12.62
N ARG A 93 10.12 7.99 -12.47
CA ARG A 93 11.38 7.52 -13.02
C ARG A 93 11.34 7.16 -14.50
N PHE A 94 10.21 6.66 -14.97
CA PHE A 94 10.13 6.16 -16.33
C PHE A 94 9.21 6.94 -17.26
N CYS A 95 8.29 7.70 -16.71
CA CYS A 95 7.31 8.38 -17.52
C CYS A 95 7.38 9.91 -17.41
N GLY A 96 8.49 10.40 -16.90
CA GLY A 96 8.66 11.84 -16.81
C GLY A 96 7.62 12.55 -15.98
N GLY A 97 7.06 11.84 -15.00
CA GLY A 97 6.05 12.41 -14.13
C GLY A 97 4.63 12.34 -14.67
N SER A 98 4.42 11.76 -15.84
CA SER A 98 3.10 11.73 -16.46
C SER A 98 2.39 10.40 -16.21
N ALA A 99 1.34 10.43 -15.40
CA ALA A 99 0.55 9.24 -15.18
C ALA A 99 -0.18 8.82 -16.45
N GLU A 100 -0.52 9.78 -17.30
CA GLU A 100 -1.17 9.46 -18.56
C GLU A 100 -0.29 8.61 -19.45
N GLU A 101 1.00 8.91 -19.49
CA GLU A 101 1.92 8.13 -20.28
C GLU A 101 1.99 6.69 -19.78
N LEU A 102 1.94 6.51 -18.45
CA LEU A 102 1.92 5.18 -17.89
C LEU A 102 0.68 4.44 -18.34
N VAL A 103 -0.49 5.06 -18.27
CA VAL A 103 -1.73 4.40 -18.65
C VAL A 103 -1.73 4.03 -20.11
N LEU A 104 -1.22 4.92 -20.96
CA LEU A 104 -1.13 4.62 -22.39
C LEU A 104 -0.24 3.39 -22.61
N GLY A 105 0.89 3.33 -21.93
CA GLY A 105 1.75 2.18 -22.04
C GLY A 105 1.09 0.89 -21.54
N MET A 106 0.26 1.01 -20.52
CA MET A 106 -0.45 -0.14 -20.01
C MET A 106 -1.45 -0.68 -21.02
N VAL A 107 -2.10 0.20 -21.75
CA VAL A 107 -3.01 -0.22 -22.79
C VAL A 107 -2.25 -0.86 -23.95
N ASP A 108 -1.14 -0.25 -24.35
CA ASP A 108 -0.34 -0.75 -25.45
C ASP A 108 0.21 -2.14 -25.13
N ASN A 109 0.47 -2.42 -23.88
CA ASN A 109 1.03 -3.70 -23.45
C ASN A 109 -0.02 -4.63 -22.86
N GLU A 110 -1.29 -4.29 -23.08
CA GLU A 110 -2.39 -5.16 -22.70
C GLU A 110 -2.53 -5.42 -21.20
N VAL A 111 -2.06 -4.50 -20.39
CA VAL A 111 -2.28 -4.55 -18.95
C VAL A 111 -3.68 -4.04 -18.63
N LEU A 112 -4.14 -3.07 -19.44
CA LEU A 112 -5.49 -2.53 -19.34
C LEU A 112 -6.11 -2.53 -20.71
N ASP A 113 -7.42 -2.74 -20.79
CA ASP A 113 -8.09 -2.62 -22.08
C ASP A 113 -9.12 -1.48 -22.04
N HIS A 114 -9.72 -1.21 -23.20
CA HIS A 114 -10.64 -0.09 -23.32
C HIS A 114 -11.85 -0.25 -22.42
N LYS A 115 -12.35 -1.46 -22.24
CA LYS A 115 -13.52 -1.66 -21.40
C LYS A 115 -13.21 -1.39 -19.95
N GLN A 116 -12.02 -1.78 -19.51
CA GLN A 116 -11.61 -1.49 -18.15
C GLN A 116 -11.49 0.01 -17.93
N LEU A 117 -10.94 0.71 -18.91
CA LEU A 117 -10.79 2.15 -18.81
C LEU A 117 -12.15 2.84 -18.76
N GLU A 118 -13.09 2.37 -19.56
CA GLU A 118 -14.43 2.96 -19.56
C GLU A 118 -15.10 2.75 -18.22
N ARG A 119 -15.00 1.53 -17.67
CA ARG A 119 -15.60 1.26 -16.37
C ARG A 119 -14.96 2.13 -15.29
N LEU A 120 -13.65 2.27 -15.37
CA LEU A 120 -12.93 3.06 -14.39
C LEU A 120 -13.33 4.52 -14.48
N ALA A 121 -13.45 5.04 -15.69
CA ALA A 121 -13.85 6.44 -15.89
C ALA A 121 -15.23 6.68 -15.29
N ARG A 122 -16.15 5.74 -15.46
CA ARG A 122 -17.48 5.89 -14.88
C ARG A 122 -17.42 5.87 -13.36
N ARG A 123 -16.63 4.98 -12.80
CA ARG A 123 -16.52 4.89 -11.34
C ARG A 123 -15.91 6.16 -10.76
N ILE A 124 -14.94 6.72 -11.45
CA ILE A 124 -14.32 7.97 -11.00
C ILE A 124 -15.33 9.10 -11.05
N ALA A 125 -16.11 9.16 -12.13
CA ALA A 125 -17.11 10.20 -12.26
C ALA A 125 -18.18 10.08 -11.17
N GLU A 126 -18.61 8.86 -10.88
CA GLU A 126 -19.59 8.66 -9.83
C GLU A 126 -19.03 9.02 -8.47
N ARG A 127 -17.79 8.66 -8.24
CA ARG A 127 -17.15 8.97 -6.98
C ARG A 127 -17.01 10.48 -6.81
N GLY A 128 -16.63 11.16 -7.85
CA GLY A 128 -16.51 12.61 -7.80
C GLY A 128 -17.84 13.30 -7.57
N ALA A 129 -18.91 12.76 -8.14
CA ALA A 129 -20.22 13.37 -7.99
C ALA A 129 -20.79 13.16 -6.60
N THR A 130 -20.48 12.02 -5.98
CA THR A 130 -21.07 11.73 -4.69
C THR A 130 -20.12 11.90 -3.54
N ASP A 131 -18.85 12.12 -3.83
CA ASP A 131 -17.85 12.20 -2.78
C ASP A 131 -17.93 13.53 -2.09
N PRO A 132 -18.27 13.56 -0.84
CA PRO A 132 -18.40 14.80 -0.11
C PRO A 132 -17.11 15.30 0.48
N SER A 133 -16.01 14.80 0.09
CA SER A 133 -14.76 15.13 0.70
C SER A 133 -14.62 16.63 0.90
N PRO A 134 -14.67 17.13 2.09
CA PRO A 134 -14.59 18.56 2.32
C PRO A 134 -13.20 19.09 1.98
N GLY A 135 -12.20 18.30 2.22
CA GLY A 135 -10.87 18.76 1.92
C GLY A 135 -10.68 19.08 0.48
N ARG A 136 -11.30 18.28 -0.38
CA ARG A 136 -11.15 18.52 -1.78
C ARG A 136 -11.84 19.80 -2.18
N LYS A 137 -13.01 20.05 -1.64
CA LYS A 137 -13.69 21.24 -1.98
C LYS A 137 -12.98 22.45 -1.48
N GLU A 138 -12.43 22.38 -0.32
CA GLU A 138 -11.74 23.50 0.21
C GLU A 138 -10.57 23.87 -0.62
N ARG A 139 -9.96 22.93 -1.27
CA ARG A 139 -8.85 23.28 -2.06
C ARG A 139 -9.18 24.02 -3.28
N LYS A 140 -10.37 24.09 -3.63
CA LYS A 140 -10.73 24.79 -4.78
C LYS A 140 -10.63 26.22 -4.62
N GLN A 141 -10.58 26.70 -3.47
CA GLN A 141 -10.49 28.06 -3.28
C GLN A 141 -9.25 28.58 -3.60
#